data_a179ef2785d00d269a3275106a8e737a
#
_entry.id   a179ef2785d00d269a3275106a8e737a
#
_cell.length_a   1.000
_cell.length_b   1.000
_cell.length_c   1.000
_cell.angle_alpha   90.00
_cell.angle_beta   90.00
_cell.angle_gamma   90.00
#
_symmetry.space_group_name_H-M   'P 1'
#
loop_
_entity.id
_entity.type
_entity.pdbx_description
1 polymer ?
#
loop_
_entity_poly.entity_id
_entity_poly.type
_entity_poly.pdbx_seq_one_letter_code
_entity_poly.pdbx_strand_id
1 'polypeptide(L)'
;MGRKILKKPEVLAPAGTLEKLKTAILYGADAVFLGGEAYGLRSRAGNFDFAEMKEAVDFAHAHNAKVYIAANMVTHEGDEKGAGDFFRTVRDIGIDAAIISDMALMDICASEAPGLPIHLSTQSSAANYETLNFWKDEGLERVVLAREVSMDEIREMQEKVDVEIEAFIHGAMCISYSGRCVLSNHMVHRDANRGGCAQSCRWKYGLFDMPFAGEKNMVGAGEEGIEEKFSMSAVDLSMLQNLPDLIEAGVDSLKIEGRMKSIHYVSTVSNVYRAAVDSYCEDPDNYVCKQEWIDELWKAAQRELATGFYYQIPTEEEQLFGPRRQIPQYAFVGQVLEYDPETQIATVQQRNNFKVGDHIEFYGPGMRHHEEVLTQLWDENGEEIEAAPHAMMICKMKVSEPVKPLDMIRKRR
;
A
#
# COMPACT_ATOMS: atom_id res chain seq x y z
N MET A 1 27.97 -22.83 0.14
CA MET A 1 27.16 -22.74 -1.11
C MET A 1 26.62 -21.34 -1.17
N GLY A 2 26.82 -20.60 -2.26
CA GLY A 2 26.26 -19.26 -2.42
C GLY A 2 24.73 -19.30 -2.40
N ARG A 3 24.11 -18.26 -1.89
CA ARG A 3 22.64 -18.10 -1.87
C ARG A 3 22.13 -18.07 -3.31
N LYS A 4 21.11 -18.86 -3.62
CA LYS A 4 20.57 -18.97 -4.98
C LYS A 4 19.28 -18.15 -5.06
N ILE A 5 19.34 -17.01 -5.77
CA ILE A 5 18.14 -16.28 -6.17
C ILE A 5 17.55 -16.99 -7.39
N LEU A 6 16.31 -17.47 -7.27
CA LEU A 6 15.60 -18.14 -8.36
C LEU A 6 15.14 -17.13 -9.41
N LYS A 7 14.57 -16.02 -8.97
CA LYS A 7 14.03 -14.92 -9.80
C LYS A 7 14.03 -13.64 -8.96
N LYS A 8 14.35 -12.50 -9.57
CA LYS A 8 14.16 -11.20 -8.92
C LYS A 8 12.66 -10.92 -8.82
N PRO A 9 12.12 -10.70 -7.60
CA PRO A 9 10.71 -10.47 -7.44
C PRO A 9 10.30 -9.07 -7.91
N GLU A 10 9.05 -8.96 -8.31
CA GLU A 10 8.36 -7.72 -8.63
C GLU A 10 8.05 -6.93 -7.34
N VAL A 11 8.31 -5.64 -7.32
CA VAL A 11 7.79 -4.72 -6.28
C VAL A 11 6.46 -4.16 -6.76
N LEU A 12 5.37 -4.58 -6.13
CA LEU A 12 4.01 -4.19 -6.47
C LEU A 12 3.47 -3.12 -5.53
N ALA A 13 3.27 -1.92 -6.04
CA ALA A 13 2.84 -0.75 -5.25
C ALA A 13 1.35 -0.42 -5.43
N PRO A 14 0.71 0.19 -4.41
CA PRO A 14 -0.68 0.62 -4.49
C PRO A 14 -0.82 1.96 -5.21
N ALA A 15 -1.84 2.10 -6.07
CA ALA A 15 -2.19 3.34 -6.72
C ALA A 15 -3.66 3.70 -6.50
N GLY A 16 -3.93 4.76 -5.74
CA GLY A 16 -5.27 5.29 -5.52
C GLY A 16 -5.62 6.47 -6.43
N THR A 17 -4.66 7.04 -7.16
CA THR A 17 -4.82 8.09 -8.15
C THR A 17 -3.72 7.97 -9.20
N LEU A 18 -3.91 8.60 -10.36
CA LEU A 18 -2.93 8.63 -11.44
C LEU A 18 -1.59 9.24 -10.98
N GLU A 19 -1.61 10.29 -10.16
CA GLU A 19 -0.41 10.90 -9.56
C GLU A 19 0.37 9.88 -8.71
N LYS A 20 -0.33 9.09 -7.86
CA LYS A 20 0.30 8.05 -7.05
C LYS A 20 0.85 6.91 -7.89
N LEU A 21 0.19 6.56 -8.98
CA LEU A 21 0.66 5.55 -9.94
C LEU A 21 1.99 5.99 -10.57
N LYS A 22 2.02 7.18 -11.15
CA LYS A 22 3.24 7.73 -11.75
C LYS A 22 4.39 7.80 -10.75
N THR A 23 4.08 8.26 -9.53
CA THR A 23 5.06 8.31 -8.44
C THR A 23 5.57 6.93 -8.05
N ALA A 24 4.68 5.95 -7.84
CA ALA A 24 5.08 4.59 -7.48
C ALA A 24 6.09 4.00 -8.47
N ILE A 25 5.79 4.11 -9.77
CA ILE A 25 6.64 3.60 -10.84
C ILE A 25 8.00 4.33 -10.86
N LEU A 26 8.00 5.65 -10.81
CA LEU A 26 9.25 6.44 -10.83
C LEU A 26 10.10 6.19 -9.57
N TYR A 27 9.48 5.82 -8.45
CA TYR A 27 10.15 5.45 -7.22
C TYR A 27 10.45 3.95 -7.11
N GLY A 28 10.35 3.20 -8.21
CA GLY A 28 10.91 1.86 -8.36
C GLY A 28 9.92 0.71 -8.25
N ALA A 29 8.62 0.95 -8.35
CA ALA A 29 7.66 -0.14 -8.48
C ALA A 29 7.74 -0.75 -9.90
N ASP A 30 7.81 -2.09 -9.97
CA ASP A 30 7.76 -2.85 -11.23
C ASP A 30 6.31 -3.04 -11.72
N ALA A 31 5.37 -2.97 -10.77
CA ALA A 31 3.95 -3.03 -11.06
C ALA A 31 3.14 -2.18 -10.08
N VAL A 32 1.96 -1.78 -10.49
CA VAL A 32 1.01 -1.05 -9.64
C VAL A 32 -0.36 -1.71 -9.70
N PHE A 33 -1.09 -1.71 -8.56
CA PHE A 33 -2.48 -2.10 -8.57
C PHE A 33 -3.39 -0.93 -8.27
N LEU A 34 -4.43 -0.81 -9.06
CA LEU A 34 -5.45 0.24 -8.97
C LEU A 34 -6.86 -0.37 -8.83
N GLY A 35 -7.87 0.46 -8.68
CA GLY A 35 -9.28 0.04 -8.66
C GLY A 35 -10.08 0.91 -9.60
N GLY A 36 -10.98 0.29 -10.31
CA GLY A 36 -11.99 0.96 -11.11
C GLY A 36 -13.18 1.44 -10.27
N GLU A 37 -14.07 2.17 -10.90
CA GLU A 37 -15.32 2.63 -10.28
C GLU A 37 -16.25 1.46 -9.90
N ALA A 38 -16.10 0.31 -10.57
CA ALA A 38 -16.87 -0.91 -10.31
C ALA A 38 -15.98 -2.05 -9.79
N TYR A 39 -16.58 -3.02 -9.13
CA TYR A 39 -16.04 -4.32 -8.68
C TYR A 39 -14.88 -4.25 -7.67
N GLY A 40 -14.40 -3.08 -7.27
CA GLY A 40 -13.28 -2.92 -6.33
C GLY A 40 -13.72 -2.72 -4.87
N LEU A 41 -12.87 -3.18 -3.92
CA LEU A 41 -13.10 -3.07 -2.46
C LEU A 41 -12.83 -1.68 -1.87
N ARG A 42 -12.61 -0.69 -2.64
CA ARG A 42 -12.29 0.67 -2.15
C ARG A 42 -13.12 1.72 -2.89
N SER A 43 -14.44 1.56 -2.87
CA SER A 43 -15.40 2.48 -3.51
C SER A 43 -15.27 3.94 -3.07
N ARG A 44 -14.59 4.21 -1.95
CA ARG A 44 -14.30 5.56 -1.42
C ARG A 44 -12.85 5.99 -1.59
N ALA A 45 -11.99 5.16 -2.17
CA ALA A 45 -10.69 5.60 -2.65
C ALA A 45 -10.87 6.37 -3.97
N GLY A 46 -9.89 7.14 -4.38
CA GLY A 46 -9.81 7.54 -5.77
C GLY A 46 -9.87 6.27 -6.62
N ASN A 47 -10.86 6.17 -7.49
CA ASN A 47 -11.01 5.08 -8.44
C ASN A 47 -10.78 5.67 -9.83
N PHE A 48 -10.23 4.86 -10.70
CA PHE A 48 -9.91 5.27 -12.05
C PHE A 48 -11.11 5.04 -12.97
N ASP A 49 -11.46 6.04 -13.75
CA ASP A 49 -12.29 5.85 -14.92
C ASP A 49 -11.49 5.18 -16.05
N PHE A 50 -12.15 4.81 -17.14
CA PHE A 50 -11.47 4.13 -18.24
C PHE A 50 -10.43 5.01 -18.99
N ALA A 51 -10.63 6.32 -19.01
CA ALA A 51 -9.67 7.24 -19.63
C ALA A 51 -8.41 7.38 -18.75
N GLU A 52 -8.57 7.52 -17.45
CA GLU A 52 -7.46 7.52 -16.50
C GLU A 52 -6.72 6.17 -16.48
N MET A 53 -7.45 5.03 -16.60
CA MET A 53 -6.82 3.70 -16.75
C MET A 53 -5.95 3.62 -18.00
N LYS A 54 -6.42 4.15 -19.12
CA LYS A 54 -5.64 4.16 -20.38
C LYS A 54 -4.37 4.99 -20.21
N GLU A 55 -4.47 6.18 -19.62
CA GLU A 55 -3.29 7.00 -19.34
C GLU A 55 -2.32 6.31 -18.37
N ALA A 56 -2.86 5.63 -17.36
CA ALA A 56 -2.09 4.86 -16.39
C ALA A 56 -1.30 3.72 -17.06
N VAL A 57 -1.95 2.95 -17.94
CA VAL A 57 -1.33 1.85 -18.69
C VAL A 57 -0.26 2.38 -19.63
N ASP A 58 -0.56 3.43 -20.40
CA ASP A 58 0.41 4.01 -21.33
C ASP A 58 1.66 4.51 -20.62
N PHE A 59 1.47 5.17 -19.46
CA PHE A 59 2.58 5.63 -18.64
C PHE A 59 3.40 4.46 -18.08
N ALA A 60 2.72 3.45 -17.52
CA ALA A 60 3.38 2.29 -16.91
C ALA A 60 4.19 1.51 -17.97
N HIS A 61 3.60 1.20 -19.09
CA HIS A 61 4.25 0.46 -20.17
C HIS A 61 5.44 1.22 -20.76
N ALA A 62 5.35 2.55 -20.87
CA ALA A 62 6.49 3.39 -21.28
C ALA A 62 7.68 3.33 -20.31
N HIS A 63 7.44 2.90 -19.06
CA HIS A 63 8.46 2.72 -18.02
C HIS A 63 8.75 1.24 -17.71
N ASN A 64 8.31 0.30 -18.55
CA ASN A 64 8.43 -1.16 -18.36
C ASN A 64 7.78 -1.66 -17.07
N ALA A 65 6.75 -1.00 -16.58
CA ALA A 65 5.97 -1.40 -15.43
C ALA A 65 4.60 -1.94 -15.84
N LYS A 66 3.98 -2.76 -14.98
CA LYS A 66 2.67 -3.38 -15.20
C LYS A 66 1.56 -2.71 -14.40
N VAL A 67 0.32 -2.87 -14.87
CA VAL A 67 -0.87 -2.34 -14.19
C VAL A 67 -1.89 -3.45 -13.95
N TYR A 68 -2.26 -3.67 -12.68
CA TYR A 68 -3.26 -4.67 -12.30
C TYR A 68 -4.53 -4.00 -11.80
N ILE A 69 -5.70 -4.48 -12.25
CA ILE A 69 -7.00 -4.00 -11.78
C ILE A 69 -7.52 -4.84 -10.64
N ALA A 70 -7.87 -4.20 -9.51
CA ALA A 70 -8.53 -4.90 -8.41
C ALA A 70 -10.05 -4.94 -8.62
N ALA A 71 -10.57 -6.10 -8.99
CA ALA A 71 -11.99 -6.43 -9.13
C ALA A 71 -12.39 -7.47 -8.07
N ASN A 72 -12.11 -7.15 -6.80
CA ASN A 72 -12.08 -8.11 -5.70
C ASN A 72 -13.19 -7.92 -4.66
N MET A 73 -14.32 -7.32 -5.02
CA MET A 73 -15.49 -7.31 -4.14
C MET A 73 -16.17 -8.67 -4.10
N VAL A 74 -16.88 -8.97 -3.02
CA VAL A 74 -17.80 -10.10 -2.95
C VAL A 74 -19.10 -9.70 -3.64
N THR A 75 -19.53 -10.46 -4.65
CA THR A 75 -20.73 -10.16 -5.42
C THR A 75 -22.00 -10.65 -4.72
N HIS A 76 -23.11 -9.98 -4.98
CA HIS A 76 -24.46 -10.41 -4.68
C HIS A 76 -25.26 -10.55 -5.98
N GLU A 77 -26.42 -11.15 -5.91
CA GLU A 77 -27.32 -11.32 -7.04
C GLU A 77 -27.53 -9.98 -7.79
N GLY A 78 -27.22 -9.96 -9.07
CA GLY A 78 -27.35 -8.80 -9.94
C GLY A 78 -26.09 -7.96 -10.12
N ASP A 79 -25.05 -8.17 -9.31
CA ASP A 79 -23.75 -7.48 -9.46
C ASP A 79 -22.97 -7.96 -10.71
N GLU A 80 -23.26 -9.17 -11.20
CA GLU A 80 -22.67 -9.73 -12.41
C GLU A 80 -23.03 -8.95 -13.68
N LYS A 81 -24.11 -8.14 -13.61
CA LYS A 81 -24.57 -7.35 -14.75
C LYS A 81 -23.56 -6.28 -15.11
N GLY A 82 -23.06 -6.33 -16.35
CA GLY A 82 -22.04 -5.43 -16.86
C GLY A 82 -20.61 -5.86 -16.58
N ALA A 83 -20.37 -6.95 -15.82
CA ALA A 83 -19.02 -7.43 -15.54
C ALA A 83 -18.28 -7.85 -16.82
N GLY A 84 -18.96 -8.51 -17.76
CA GLY A 84 -18.36 -8.87 -19.04
C GLY A 84 -17.90 -7.66 -19.84
N ASP A 85 -18.73 -6.60 -19.94
CA ASP A 85 -18.33 -5.36 -20.61
C ASP A 85 -17.15 -4.69 -19.90
N PHE A 86 -17.15 -4.70 -18.57
CA PHE A 86 -16.04 -4.16 -17.79
C PHE A 86 -14.74 -4.92 -18.09
N PHE A 87 -14.72 -6.24 -18.02
CA PHE A 87 -13.50 -7.03 -18.26
C PHE A 87 -13.02 -6.94 -19.70
N ARG A 88 -13.93 -6.90 -20.68
CA ARG A 88 -13.54 -6.63 -22.08
C ARG A 88 -12.87 -5.27 -22.22
N THR A 89 -13.45 -4.24 -21.61
CA THR A 89 -12.92 -2.87 -21.69
C THR A 89 -11.52 -2.77 -21.04
N VAL A 90 -11.32 -3.32 -19.84
CA VAL A 90 -10.01 -3.26 -19.16
C VAL A 90 -8.94 -4.06 -19.89
N ARG A 91 -9.30 -5.21 -20.50
CA ARG A 91 -8.40 -5.95 -21.40
C ARG A 91 -8.00 -5.10 -22.62
N ASP A 92 -8.96 -4.48 -23.27
CA ASP A 92 -8.73 -3.68 -24.49
C ASP A 92 -7.96 -2.38 -24.21
N ILE A 93 -8.04 -1.84 -22.99
CA ILE A 93 -7.19 -0.75 -22.51
C ILE A 93 -5.73 -1.20 -22.37
N GLY A 94 -5.48 -2.49 -22.14
CA GLY A 94 -4.15 -3.06 -21.97
C GLY A 94 -3.76 -3.30 -20.49
N ILE A 95 -4.72 -3.45 -19.59
CA ILE A 95 -4.47 -3.90 -18.22
C ILE A 95 -3.80 -5.27 -18.24
N ASP A 96 -2.72 -5.45 -17.46
CA ASP A 96 -1.87 -6.65 -17.48
C ASP A 96 -2.47 -7.83 -16.73
N ALA A 97 -3.31 -7.61 -15.71
CA ALA A 97 -4.04 -8.66 -15.01
C ALA A 97 -5.22 -8.12 -14.18
N ALA A 98 -6.18 -8.98 -13.88
CA ALA A 98 -7.28 -8.71 -12.97
C ALA A 98 -7.12 -9.47 -11.64
N ILE A 99 -7.16 -8.76 -10.49
CA ILE A 99 -7.09 -9.35 -9.15
C ILE A 99 -8.52 -9.59 -8.68
N ILE A 100 -8.97 -10.85 -8.66
CA ILE A 100 -10.36 -11.23 -8.42
C ILE A 100 -10.45 -12.18 -7.21
N SER A 101 -11.52 -12.09 -6.42
CA SER A 101 -11.79 -12.99 -5.28
C SER A 101 -13.10 -13.76 -5.42
N ASP A 102 -13.98 -13.32 -6.27
CA ASP A 102 -15.31 -13.87 -6.46
C ASP A 102 -15.34 -14.82 -7.67
N MET A 103 -15.81 -16.06 -7.47
CA MET A 103 -15.80 -17.10 -8.52
C MET A 103 -16.67 -16.73 -9.73
N ALA A 104 -17.80 -16.03 -9.51
CA ALA A 104 -18.65 -15.61 -10.61
C ALA A 104 -17.95 -14.57 -11.49
N LEU A 105 -17.21 -13.63 -10.86
CA LEU A 105 -16.41 -12.66 -11.61
C LEU A 105 -15.22 -13.31 -12.33
N MET A 106 -14.61 -14.37 -11.77
CA MET A 106 -13.55 -15.12 -12.43
C MET A 106 -14.05 -15.81 -13.70
N ASP A 107 -15.20 -16.51 -13.61
CA ASP A 107 -15.82 -17.18 -14.74
C ASP A 107 -16.21 -16.20 -15.85
N ILE A 108 -16.81 -15.06 -15.49
CA ILE A 108 -17.13 -13.99 -16.44
C ILE A 108 -15.87 -13.41 -17.05
N CYS A 109 -14.81 -13.15 -16.26
CA CYS A 109 -13.54 -12.62 -16.77
C CYS A 109 -12.91 -13.58 -17.79
N ALA A 110 -12.82 -14.86 -17.44
CA ALA A 110 -12.24 -15.88 -18.31
C ALA A 110 -13.01 -16.06 -19.62
N SER A 111 -14.34 -16.02 -19.56
CA SER A 111 -15.20 -16.21 -20.74
C SER A 111 -15.29 -14.96 -21.62
N GLU A 112 -15.41 -13.76 -21.03
CA GLU A 112 -15.70 -12.52 -21.75
C GLU A 112 -14.44 -11.71 -22.12
N ALA A 113 -13.34 -11.91 -21.39
CA ALA A 113 -12.07 -11.26 -21.63
C ALA A 113 -10.91 -12.28 -21.77
N PRO A 114 -11.01 -13.24 -22.72
CA PRO A 114 -9.95 -14.23 -22.90
C PRO A 114 -8.61 -13.54 -23.16
N GLY A 115 -7.56 -14.04 -22.50
CA GLY A 115 -6.22 -13.47 -22.55
C GLY A 115 -5.93 -12.37 -21.52
N LEU A 116 -6.90 -11.96 -20.70
CA LEU A 116 -6.65 -11.16 -19.51
C LEU A 116 -6.28 -12.10 -18.34
N PRO A 117 -5.03 -12.10 -17.85
CA PRO A 117 -4.62 -12.94 -16.73
C PRO A 117 -5.44 -12.68 -15.46
N ILE A 118 -5.70 -13.73 -14.69
CA ILE A 118 -6.41 -13.63 -13.41
C ILE A 118 -5.43 -13.94 -12.28
N HIS A 119 -5.31 -13.00 -11.34
CA HIS A 119 -4.62 -13.16 -10.08
C HIS A 119 -5.64 -13.39 -8.96
N LEU A 120 -5.47 -14.45 -8.19
CA LEU A 120 -6.34 -14.71 -7.05
C LEU A 120 -6.13 -13.64 -5.97
N SER A 121 -7.19 -12.97 -5.56
CA SER A 121 -7.11 -12.00 -4.46
C SER A 121 -6.87 -12.68 -3.11
N THR A 122 -6.12 -12.03 -2.21
CA THR A 122 -5.92 -12.45 -0.82
C THR A 122 -7.23 -12.76 -0.08
N GLN A 123 -8.34 -12.13 -0.47
CA GLN A 123 -9.64 -12.39 0.13
C GLN A 123 -10.22 -13.78 -0.16
N SER A 124 -9.66 -14.52 -1.11
CA SER A 124 -9.97 -15.94 -1.28
C SER A 124 -9.31 -16.82 -0.21
N SER A 125 -8.46 -16.23 0.66
CA SER A 125 -7.86 -16.88 1.84
C SER A 125 -7.02 -18.11 1.49
N ALA A 126 -6.26 -18.06 0.38
CA ALA A 126 -5.35 -19.14 0.00
C ALA A 126 -4.19 -19.23 1.01
N ALA A 127 -4.10 -20.34 1.74
CA ALA A 127 -3.19 -20.52 2.85
C ALA A 127 -2.49 -21.89 2.87
N ASN A 128 -2.61 -22.70 1.82
CA ASN A 128 -1.94 -23.99 1.71
C ASN A 128 -1.77 -24.42 0.25
N TYR A 129 -0.85 -25.35 0.00
CA TYR A 129 -0.49 -25.77 -1.35
C TYR A 129 -1.63 -26.48 -2.11
N GLU A 130 -2.56 -27.17 -1.44
CA GLU A 130 -3.70 -27.80 -2.09
C GLU A 130 -4.66 -26.74 -2.67
N THR A 131 -4.87 -25.64 -1.94
CA THR A 131 -5.63 -24.48 -2.45
C THR A 131 -4.95 -23.84 -3.65
N LEU A 132 -3.62 -23.75 -3.63
CA LEU A 132 -2.86 -23.20 -4.76
C LEU A 132 -2.98 -24.10 -6.00
N ASN A 133 -2.87 -25.44 -5.82
CA ASN A 133 -3.06 -26.41 -6.89
C ASN A 133 -4.46 -26.30 -7.51
N PHE A 134 -5.50 -26.22 -6.67
CA PHE A 134 -6.86 -26.03 -7.15
C PHE A 134 -6.98 -24.80 -8.07
N TRP A 135 -6.48 -23.64 -7.64
CA TRP A 135 -6.59 -22.42 -8.43
C TRP A 135 -5.71 -22.44 -9.67
N LYS A 136 -4.55 -23.10 -9.63
CA LYS A 136 -3.73 -23.37 -10.81
C LYS A 136 -4.47 -24.21 -11.84
N ASP A 137 -5.16 -25.26 -11.40
CA ASP A 137 -5.95 -26.15 -12.25
C ASP A 137 -7.15 -25.40 -12.87
N GLU A 138 -7.71 -24.39 -12.18
CA GLU A 138 -8.70 -23.46 -12.71
C GLU A 138 -8.09 -22.40 -13.66
N GLY A 139 -6.80 -22.42 -13.94
CA GLY A 139 -6.13 -21.58 -14.93
C GLY A 139 -5.66 -20.22 -14.42
N LEU A 140 -5.56 -20.01 -13.10
CA LEU A 140 -5.04 -18.77 -12.53
C LEU A 140 -3.51 -18.74 -12.62
N GLU A 141 -2.96 -17.59 -13.00
CA GLU A 141 -1.51 -17.45 -13.19
C GLU A 141 -0.77 -17.10 -11.89
N ARG A 142 -1.45 -16.40 -10.95
CA ARG A 142 -0.86 -15.91 -9.69
C ARG A 142 -1.84 -16.03 -8.54
N VAL A 143 -1.32 -16.36 -7.36
CA VAL A 143 -2.08 -16.41 -6.11
C VAL A 143 -1.54 -15.39 -5.11
N VAL A 144 -2.39 -14.43 -4.70
CA VAL A 144 -2.07 -13.56 -3.56
C VAL A 144 -2.41 -14.31 -2.28
N LEU A 145 -1.39 -14.66 -1.51
CA LEU A 145 -1.56 -15.44 -0.29
C LEU A 145 -2.40 -14.72 0.77
N ALA A 146 -3.02 -15.51 1.64
CA ALA A 146 -3.57 -15.03 2.89
C ALA A 146 -2.44 -14.37 3.73
N ARG A 147 -2.76 -13.32 4.50
CA ARG A 147 -1.77 -12.61 5.33
C ARG A 147 -1.40 -13.37 6.60
N GLU A 148 -2.10 -14.44 6.87
CA GLU A 148 -1.97 -15.32 8.02
C GLU A 148 -1.02 -16.50 7.77
N VAL A 149 -0.39 -16.55 6.59
CA VAL A 149 0.55 -17.61 6.19
C VAL A 149 1.94 -17.33 6.76
N SER A 150 2.59 -18.38 7.27
CA SER A 150 3.97 -18.36 7.78
C SER A 150 5.01 -18.55 6.67
N MET A 151 6.27 -18.20 6.96
CA MET A 151 7.38 -18.43 6.03
C MET A 151 7.59 -19.91 5.69
N ASP A 152 7.35 -20.80 6.65
CA ASP A 152 7.51 -22.25 6.42
C ASP A 152 6.42 -22.78 5.48
N GLU A 153 5.19 -22.30 5.61
CA GLU A 153 4.11 -22.63 4.67
C GLU A 153 4.38 -22.09 3.26
N ILE A 154 4.94 -20.88 3.13
CA ILE A 154 5.32 -20.32 1.82
C ILE A 154 6.37 -21.19 1.14
N ARG A 155 7.42 -21.62 1.88
CA ARG A 155 8.45 -22.53 1.35
C ARG A 155 7.84 -23.84 0.87
N GLU A 156 6.95 -24.43 1.69
CA GLU A 156 6.25 -25.66 1.33
C GLU A 156 5.39 -25.51 0.07
N MET A 157 4.67 -24.38 -0.07
CA MET A 157 3.87 -24.07 -1.26
C MET A 157 4.75 -23.99 -2.51
N GLN A 158 5.85 -23.26 -2.45
CA GLN A 158 6.79 -23.11 -3.58
C GLN A 158 7.47 -24.40 -4.00
N GLU A 159 7.70 -25.33 -3.06
CA GLU A 159 8.26 -26.64 -3.37
C GLU A 159 7.25 -27.56 -4.08
N LYS A 160 5.95 -27.39 -3.82
CA LYS A 160 4.90 -28.31 -4.26
C LYS A 160 4.06 -27.83 -5.44
N VAL A 161 4.02 -26.53 -5.70
CA VAL A 161 3.12 -25.95 -6.70
C VAL A 161 3.88 -24.97 -7.61
N ASP A 162 3.73 -25.16 -8.90
CA ASP A 162 4.27 -24.27 -9.92
C ASP A 162 3.19 -23.23 -10.33
N VAL A 163 3.02 -22.22 -9.50
CA VAL A 163 2.14 -21.04 -9.72
C VAL A 163 2.83 -19.82 -9.13
N GLU A 164 2.68 -18.64 -9.73
CA GLU A 164 3.28 -17.43 -9.16
C GLU A 164 2.66 -17.08 -7.79
N ILE A 165 3.50 -16.79 -6.82
CA ILE A 165 3.09 -16.37 -5.47
C ILE A 165 3.33 -14.88 -5.27
N GLU A 166 2.26 -14.19 -4.82
CA GLU A 166 2.31 -12.80 -4.37
C GLU A 166 2.06 -12.73 -2.86
N ALA A 167 2.95 -12.03 -2.14
CA ALA A 167 2.86 -11.88 -0.68
C ALA A 167 2.92 -10.41 -0.26
N PHE A 168 2.16 -10.04 0.79
CA PHE A 168 2.25 -8.69 1.35
C PHE A 168 3.53 -8.50 2.15
N ILE A 169 4.23 -7.40 1.90
CA ILE A 169 5.50 -7.09 2.56
C ILE A 169 5.44 -5.86 3.46
N HIS A 170 4.46 -4.98 3.27
CA HIS A 170 4.37 -3.71 4.02
C HIS A 170 2.95 -3.18 4.08
N GLY A 171 2.63 -2.53 5.20
CA GLY A 171 1.43 -1.73 5.38
C GLY A 171 0.43 -2.32 6.36
N ALA A 172 -0.79 -1.81 6.31
CA ALA A 172 -1.79 -2.06 7.33
C ALA A 172 -2.29 -3.51 7.37
N MET A 173 -2.25 -4.14 8.53
CA MET A 173 -2.88 -5.43 8.80
C MET A 173 -4.37 -5.29 9.10
N CYS A 174 -5.15 -6.31 8.79
CA CYS A 174 -6.57 -6.41 9.11
C CYS A 174 -6.78 -7.31 10.33
N ILE A 175 -7.77 -6.97 11.19
CA ILE A 175 -8.17 -7.83 12.31
C ILE A 175 -8.86 -9.10 11.84
N SER A 176 -9.46 -9.07 10.65
CA SER A 176 -10.21 -10.20 10.09
C SER A 176 -9.34 -11.01 9.15
N TYR A 177 -9.58 -12.31 9.11
CA TYR A 177 -8.84 -13.25 8.27
C TYR A 177 -8.91 -12.82 6.80
N SER A 178 -7.75 -12.53 6.23
CA SER A 178 -7.57 -12.08 4.84
C SER A 178 -8.52 -10.96 4.40
N GLY A 179 -8.94 -10.10 5.35
CA GLY A 179 -9.79 -8.96 5.08
C GLY A 179 -11.29 -9.25 4.96
N ARG A 180 -11.75 -10.48 5.16
CA ARG A 180 -13.19 -10.80 5.22
C ARG A 180 -13.79 -10.41 6.56
N CYS A 181 -14.54 -9.30 6.59
CA CYS A 181 -14.99 -8.65 7.82
C CYS A 181 -16.45 -8.21 7.74
N VAL A 182 -17.18 -8.45 8.83
CA VAL A 182 -18.55 -7.97 9.00
C VAL A 182 -18.67 -6.88 10.09
N LEU A 183 -17.55 -6.47 10.71
CA LEU A 183 -17.59 -5.50 11.80
C LEU A 183 -18.20 -4.16 11.36
N SER A 184 -17.83 -3.67 10.18
CA SER A 184 -18.39 -2.42 9.64
C SER A 184 -19.88 -2.53 9.32
N ASN A 185 -20.38 -3.73 8.93
CA ASN A 185 -21.81 -3.97 8.72
C ASN A 185 -22.56 -3.76 10.03
N HIS A 186 -22.08 -4.36 11.13
CA HIS A 186 -22.73 -4.26 12.45
C HIS A 186 -22.61 -2.86 13.05
N MET A 187 -21.46 -2.21 12.92
CA MET A 187 -21.19 -0.93 13.59
C MET A 187 -21.79 0.28 12.88
N VAL A 188 -21.84 0.28 11.55
CA VAL A 188 -22.22 1.47 10.73
C VAL A 188 -23.02 1.13 9.47
N HIS A 189 -23.55 -0.07 9.36
CA HIS A 189 -24.35 -0.54 8.22
C HIS A 189 -23.62 -0.36 6.86
N ARG A 190 -22.30 -0.65 6.85
CA ARG A 190 -21.47 -0.56 5.65
C ARG A 190 -20.77 -1.89 5.41
N ASP A 191 -20.94 -2.45 4.21
CA ASP A 191 -20.35 -3.75 3.88
C ASP A 191 -18.85 -3.60 3.56
N ALA A 192 -18.01 -4.14 4.45
CA ALA A 192 -16.56 -4.12 4.28
C ALA A 192 -16.09 -4.94 3.08
N ASN A 193 -16.82 -6.01 2.72
CA ASN A 193 -16.50 -6.90 1.61
C ASN A 193 -16.96 -6.37 0.24
N ARG A 194 -17.62 -5.21 0.25
CA ARG A 194 -18.11 -4.48 -0.92
C ARG A 194 -17.61 -3.02 -0.95
N GLY A 195 -16.45 -2.77 -0.39
CA GLY A 195 -15.82 -1.45 -0.36
C GLY A 195 -16.22 -0.54 0.80
N GLY A 196 -17.12 -0.97 1.68
CA GLY A 196 -17.69 -0.19 2.78
C GLY A 196 -16.88 -0.20 4.08
N CYS A 197 -15.64 -0.69 4.13
CA CYS A 197 -14.85 -0.74 5.36
C CYS A 197 -14.72 0.64 6.02
N ALA A 198 -15.24 0.77 7.24
CA ALA A 198 -15.17 1.98 8.06
C ALA A 198 -13.95 2.01 8.98
N GLN A 199 -13.09 0.98 8.91
CA GLN A 199 -11.97 0.77 9.83
C GLN A 199 -12.42 0.74 11.30
N SER A 200 -13.58 0.16 11.59
CA SER A 200 -14.17 0.10 12.93
C SER A 200 -13.23 -0.58 13.94
N CYS A 201 -12.44 -1.58 13.52
CA CYS A 201 -11.42 -2.20 14.37
C CYS A 201 -10.38 -1.21 14.93
N ARG A 202 -10.27 -0.01 14.36
CA ARG A 202 -9.30 1.04 14.75
C ARG A 202 -9.91 2.13 15.62
N TRP A 203 -11.20 2.00 15.95
CA TRP A 203 -11.85 2.91 16.87
C TRP A 203 -11.44 2.59 18.31
N LYS A 204 -11.67 3.54 19.19
CA LYS A 204 -11.48 3.34 20.62
C LYS A 204 -12.76 2.80 21.23
N TYR A 205 -12.65 1.69 21.93
CA TYR A 205 -13.74 1.02 22.64
C TYR A 205 -13.50 1.09 24.15
N GLY A 206 -14.57 1.23 24.94
CA GLY A 206 -14.54 1.05 26.37
C GLY A 206 -14.88 -0.39 26.73
N LEU A 207 -14.19 -0.95 27.71
CA LEU A 207 -14.55 -2.22 28.31
C LEU A 207 -15.62 -1.99 29.38
N PHE A 208 -16.68 -2.78 29.34
CA PHE A 208 -17.71 -2.81 30.36
C PHE A 208 -17.73 -4.21 30.96
N ASP A 209 -17.69 -4.31 32.29
CA ASP A 209 -18.01 -5.55 32.95
C ASP A 209 -19.51 -5.82 32.78
N MET A 210 -19.83 -6.76 31.90
CA MET A 210 -21.19 -7.27 31.76
C MET A 210 -21.39 -8.41 32.77
N PRO A 211 -22.32 -8.31 33.71
CA PRO A 211 -22.71 -9.46 34.52
C PRO A 211 -23.22 -10.58 33.57
N PHE A 212 -22.82 -11.81 33.86
CA PHE A 212 -23.29 -12.98 33.10
C PHE A 212 -24.81 -12.98 33.02
N ALA A 213 -25.35 -13.43 31.88
CA ALA A 213 -26.78 -13.48 31.67
C ALA A 213 -27.49 -14.25 32.81
N GLY A 214 -28.19 -13.53 33.65
CA GLY A 214 -28.87 -14.04 34.85
C GLY A 214 -28.77 -13.11 36.06
N GLU A 215 -27.80 -12.24 36.15
CA GLU A 215 -27.72 -11.22 37.20
C GLU A 215 -28.45 -9.93 36.75
N LYS A 216 -29.52 -9.59 37.46
CA LYS A 216 -30.38 -8.43 37.13
C LYS A 216 -29.77 -7.05 37.50
N ASN A 217 -28.51 -6.97 37.77
CA ASN A 217 -27.85 -5.70 38.05
C ASN A 217 -27.13 -5.18 36.82
N MET A 218 -27.91 -4.61 35.89
CA MET A 218 -27.35 -3.62 34.98
C MET A 218 -26.83 -2.48 35.86
N VAL A 219 -25.54 -2.47 36.15
CA VAL A 219 -24.90 -1.24 36.60
C VAL A 219 -25.08 -0.28 35.43
N GLY A 220 -25.96 0.67 35.59
CA GLY A 220 -26.18 1.73 34.64
C GLY A 220 -24.83 2.34 34.30
N ALA A 221 -24.67 2.82 33.08
CA ALA A 221 -23.54 3.61 32.67
C ALA A 221 -23.38 4.81 33.60
N GLY A 222 -22.82 4.55 34.79
CA GLY A 222 -22.40 5.55 35.76
C GLY A 222 -21.12 6.18 35.20
N GLU A 223 -21.09 7.47 35.15
CA GLU A 223 -20.04 8.31 34.59
C GLU A 223 -18.67 8.19 35.26
N GLU A 224 -18.47 7.23 36.16
CA GLU A 224 -17.22 7.04 36.90
C GLU A 224 -16.57 5.71 36.54
N GLY A 225 -15.44 5.76 35.80
CA GLY A 225 -14.43 4.73 35.85
C GLY A 225 -14.16 3.87 34.65
N ILE A 226 -14.38 4.31 33.39
CA ILE A 226 -13.77 3.62 32.26
C ILE A 226 -12.47 4.35 31.90
N GLU A 227 -11.41 4.02 32.59
CA GLU A 227 -10.08 4.59 32.32
C GLU A 227 -9.38 3.88 31.14
N GLU A 228 -9.79 2.67 30.77
CA GLU A 228 -9.11 1.91 29.73
C GLU A 228 -9.92 1.86 28.43
N LYS A 229 -9.44 2.60 27.42
CA LYS A 229 -9.92 2.50 26.04
C LYS A 229 -8.97 1.61 25.26
N PHE A 230 -9.49 0.57 24.64
CA PHE A 230 -8.73 -0.30 23.75
C PHE A 230 -9.10 -0.11 22.28
N SER A 231 -8.25 -0.56 21.38
CA SER A 231 -8.56 -0.70 19.97
C SER A 231 -8.16 -2.10 19.50
N MET A 232 -8.86 -2.65 18.51
CA MET A 232 -8.52 -3.92 17.88
C MET A 232 -7.53 -3.72 16.71
N SER A 233 -6.78 -2.63 16.73
CA SER A 233 -5.86 -2.28 15.65
C SER A 233 -4.56 -3.07 15.79
N ALA A 234 -4.23 -3.86 14.77
CA ALA A 234 -2.90 -4.43 14.66
C ALA A 234 -1.87 -3.35 14.26
N VAL A 235 -0.60 -3.59 14.61
CA VAL A 235 0.55 -2.87 14.05
C VAL A 235 0.63 -3.07 12.55
N ASP A 236 1.36 -2.19 11.84
CA ASP A 236 1.52 -2.35 10.39
C ASP A 236 2.61 -3.41 10.10
N LEU A 237 2.48 -4.12 8.98
CA LEU A 237 3.45 -5.10 8.51
C LEU A 237 4.70 -4.40 7.96
N SER A 238 5.88 -4.96 8.22
CA SER A 238 7.12 -4.65 7.50
C SER A 238 8.05 -5.86 7.45
N MET A 239 8.37 -6.30 6.24
CA MET A 239 9.31 -7.39 5.97
C MET A 239 10.67 -6.87 5.49
N LEU A 240 10.98 -5.57 5.65
CA LEU A 240 12.21 -4.99 5.13
C LEU A 240 13.48 -5.69 5.64
N GLN A 241 13.55 -5.94 6.93
CA GLN A 241 14.71 -6.60 7.55
C GLN A 241 14.80 -8.10 7.20
N ASN A 242 13.67 -8.71 6.86
CA ASN A 242 13.52 -10.13 6.52
C ASN A 242 13.23 -10.35 5.03
N LEU A 243 13.49 -9.35 4.20
CA LEU A 243 13.25 -9.40 2.76
C LEU A 243 13.96 -10.58 2.06
N PRO A 244 15.21 -10.92 2.42
CA PRO A 244 15.89 -12.10 1.89
C PRO A 244 15.09 -13.39 2.00
N ASP A 245 14.40 -13.62 3.11
CA ASP A 245 13.66 -14.86 3.35
C ASP A 245 12.52 -15.07 2.33
N LEU A 246 11.82 -13.98 1.95
CA LEU A 246 10.77 -14.03 0.93
C LEU A 246 11.34 -14.28 -0.48
N ILE A 247 12.46 -13.63 -0.80
CA ILE A 247 13.13 -13.79 -2.10
C ILE A 247 13.71 -15.19 -2.24
N GLU A 248 14.35 -15.71 -1.20
CA GLU A 248 14.91 -17.08 -1.17
C GLU A 248 13.79 -18.14 -1.17
N ALA A 249 12.64 -17.85 -0.57
CA ALA A 249 11.46 -18.71 -0.64
C ALA A 249 10.83 -18.72 -2.05
N GLY A 250 11.25 -17.85 -2.97
CA GLY A 250 10.77 -17.84 -4.34
C GLY A 250 9.47 -17.03 -4.56
N VAL A 251 9.13 -16.09 -3.67
CA VAL A 251 7.98 -15.20 -3.87
C VAL A 251 8.20 -14.34 -5.11
N ASP A 252 7.24 -14.35 -6.04
CA ASP A 252 7.34 -13.67 -7.33
C ASP A 252 6.97 -12.19 -7.27
N SER A 253 6.04 -11.81 -6.38
CA SER A 253 5.55 -10.44 -6.26
C SER A 253 5.46 -10.00 -4.80
N LEU A 254 6.11 -8.89 -4.49
CA LEU A 254 6.23 -8.27 -3.17
C LEU A 254 5.25 -7.09 -3.06
N LYS A 255 4.10 -7.32 -2.45
CA LYS A 255 2.98 -6.38 -2.45
C LYS A 255 2.99 -5.41 -1.27
N ILE A 256 2.90 -4.12 -1.59
CA ILE A 256 2.74 -3.04 -0.61
C ILE A 256 1.25 -2.71 -0.47
N GLU A 257 0.71 -2.74 0.75
CA GLU A 257 -0.66 -2.26 1.04
C GLU A 257 -0.65 -0.75 1.26
N GLY A 258 -1.63 -0.03 0.72
CA GLY A 258 -1.71 1.39 0.98
C GLY A 258 -2.45 2.26 -0.04
N ARG A 259 -3.46 1.75 -0.78
CA ARG A 259 -4.21 2.54 -1.79
C ARG A 259 -4.74 3.87 -1.27
N MET A 260 -5.14 3.92 0.01
CA MET A 260 -5.64 5.13 0.69
C MET A 260 -4.52 6.02 1.28
N LYS A 261 -3.28 5.56 1.24
CA LYS A 261 -2.14 6.30 1.81
C LYS A 261 -1.76 7.50 0.94
N SER A 262 -0.99 8.42 1.53
CA SER A 262 -0.49 9.61 0.83
C SER A 262 0.54 9.26 -0.25
N ILE A 263 0.78 10.18 -1.16
CA ILE A 263 1.84 10.08 -2.16
C ILE A 263 3.22 9.94 -1.50
N HIS A 264 3.47 10.65 -0.39
CA HIS A 264 4.66 10.51 0.44
C HIS A 264 4.89 9.07 0.93
N TYR A 265 3.84 8.39 1.40
CA TYR A 265 3.95 6.99 1.80
C TYR A 265 4.31 6.09 0.62
N VAL A 266 3.62 6.26 -0.51
CA VAL A 266 3.84 5.43 -1.70
C VAL A 266 5.25 5.62 -2.23
N SER A 267 5.74 6.86 -2.35
CA SER A 267 7.10 7.17 -2.80
C SER A 267 8.16 6.58 -1.86
N THR A 268 8.04 6.83 -0.56
CA THR A 268 9.02 6.37 0.42
C THR A 268 9.11 4.85 0.47
N VAL A 269 7.96 4.16 0.57
CA VAL A 269 7.94 2.70 0.72
C VAL A 269 8.42 2.01 -0.56
N SER A 270 7.98 2.45 -1.74
CA SER A 270 8.44 1.90 -3.03
C SER A 270 9.95 2.08 -3.21
N ASN A 271 10.48 3.27 -2.89
CA ASN A 271 11.89 3.58 -3.02
C ASN A 271 12.77 2.68 -2.14
N VAL A 272 12.38 2.51 -0.88
CA VAL A 272 13.11 1.68 0.08
C VAL A 272 13.10 0.20 -0.33
N TYR A 273 11.92 -0.36 -0.64
CA TYR A 273 11.85 -1.78 -1.04
C TYR A 273 12.54 -2.04 -2.38
N ARG A 274 12.48 -1.09 -3.34
CA ARG A 274 13.25 -1.19 -4.57
C ARG A 274 14.74 -1.26 -4.29
N ALA A 275 15.25 -0.35 -3.48
CA ALA A 275 16.68 -0.31 -3.12
C ALA A 275 17.13 -1.59 -2.39
N ALA A 276 16.29 -2.11 -1.49
CA ALA A 276 16.59 -3.33 -0.75
C ALA A 276 16.58 -4.59 -1.65
N VAL A 277 15.57 -4.73 -2.54
CA VAL A 277 15.49 -5.83 -3.51
C VAL A 277 16.67 -5.79 -4.46
N ASP A 278 17.02 -4.62 -5.00
CA ASP A 278 18.14 -4.48 -5.92
C ASP A 278 19.45 -4.87 -5.25
N SER A 279 19.71 -4.31 -4.06
CA SER A 279 20.92 -4.60 -3.29
C SER A 279 21.06 -6.08 -2.94
N TYR A 280 19.94 -6.75 -2.54
CA TYR A 280 19.97 -8.17 -2.26
C TYR A 280 20.21 -9.00 -3.52
N CYS A 281 19.51 -8.69 -4.61
CA CYS A 281 19.65 -9.44 -5.86
C CYS A 281 21.01 -9.23 -6.55
N GLU A 282 21.66 -8.09 -6.31
CA GLU A 282 23.01 -7.82 -6.84
C GLU A 282 24.10 -8.59 -6.08
N ASP A 283 24.05 -8.62 -4.75
CA ASP A 283 25.05 -9.34 -3.93
C ASP A 283 24.40 -9.97 -2.68
N PRO A 284 23.77 -11.16 -2.85
CA PRO A 284 23.06 -11.81 -1.75
C PRO A 284 23.96 -12.25 -0.60
N ASP A 285 25.24 -12.58 -0.89
CA ASP A 285 26.15 -13.12 0.11
C ASP A 285 26.66 -12.03 1.08
N ASN A 286 26.74 -10.77 0.62
CA ASN A 286 27.17 -9.64 1.42
C ASN A 286 26.03 -8.66 1.78
N TYR A 287 24.79 -9.02 1.49
CA TYR A 287 23.65 -8.15 1.79
C TYR A 287 23.51 -7.87 3.28
N VAL A 288 23.29 -6.59 3.59
CA VAL A 288 22.92 -6.11 4.92
C VAL A 288 21.78 -5.11 4.76
N CYS A 289 20.68 -5.32 5.48
CA CYS A 289 19.63 -4.32 5.56
C CYS A 289 20.18 -3.05 6.20
N LYS A 290 20.27 -1.97 5.42
CA LYS A 290 20.87 -0.72 5.87
C LYS A 290 19.97 0.01 6.88
N GLN A 291 20.56 0.59 7.92
CA GLN A 291 19.82 1.36 8.92
C GLN A 291 19.08 2.55 8.27
N GLU A 292 19.70 3.19 7.27
CA GLU A 292 19.07 4.29 6.53
C GLU A 292 17.73 3.94 5.90
N TRP A 293 17.54 2.68 5.44
CA TRP A 293 16.27 2.21 4.88
C TRP A 293 15.20 2.05 5.96
N ILE A 294 15.60 1.54 7.12
CA ILE A 294 14.71 1.42 8.28
C ILE A 294 14.26 2.81 8.73
N ASP A 295 15.20 3.74 8.89
CA ASP A 295 14.93 5.10 9.30
C ASP A 295 14.03 5.82 8.29
N GLU A 296 14.22 5.55 7.00
CA GLU A 296 13.39 6.11 5.93
C GLU A 296 11.94 5.62 6.00
N LEU A 297 11.71 4.32 6.22
CA LEU A 297 10.35 3.81 6.42
C LEU A 297 9.65 4.47 7.63
N TRP A 298 10.40 4.73 8.71
CA TRP A 298 9.85 5.41 9.89
C TRP A 298 9.40 6.85 9.62
N LYS A 299 9.98 7.53 8.64
CA LYS A 299 9.54 8.88 8.23
C LYS A 299 8.14 8.89 7.63
N ALA A 300 7.70 7.78 7.03
CA ALA A 300 6.35 7.61 6.46
C ALA A 300 5.40 6.77 7.34
N ALA A 301 5.92 6.03 8.33
CA ALA A 301 5.14 5.15 9.19
C ALA A 301 4.19 5.95 10.10
N GLN A 302 2.99 5.42 10.30
CA GLN A 302 1.98 5.99 11.20
C GLN A 302 1.69 5.08 12.39
N ARG A 303 2.31 3.90 12.42
CA ARG A 303 2.19 2.86 13.47
C ARG A 303 3.50 2.13 13.59
N GLU A 304 3.61 1.39 14.68
CA GLU A 304 4.67 0.42 14.89
C GLU A 304 4.64 -0.64 13.78
N LEU A 305 5.78 -1.25 13.50
CA LEU A 305 5.99 -2.20 12.43
C LEU A 305 6.36 -3.56 13.03
N ALA A 306 5.78 -4.63 12.51
CA ALA A 306 6.07 -6.01 12.89
C ALA A 306 6.04 -6.93 11.67
N THR A 307 6.43 -8.19 11.84
CA THR A 307 6.47 -9.19 10.76
C THR A 307 5.14 -9.91 10.54
N GLY A 308 4.08 -9.53 11.27
CA GLY A 308 2.78 -10.18 11.17
C GLY A 308 2.87 -11.67 11.51
N PHE A 309 2.29 -12.52 10.66
CA PHE A 309 2.25 -13.98 10.86
C PHE A 309 3.47 -14.73 10.30
N TYR A 310 4.41 -14.06 9.65
CA TYR A 310 5.48 -14.74 8.93
C TYR A 310 6.35 -15.64 9.81
N TYR A 311 6.62 -15.28 11.08
CA TYR A 311 7.48 -16.03 11.96
C TYR A 311 6.79 -16.55 13.23
N GLN A 312 5.65 -16.00 13.57
CA GLN A 312 4.90 -16.37 14.77
C GLN A 312 3.42 -15.98 14.63
N ILE A 313 2.57 -16.63 15.40
CA ILE A 313 1.19 -16.15 15.58
C ILE A 313 1.26 -14.83 16.35
N PRO A 314 0.71 -13.71 15.84
CA PRO A 314 0.73 -12.43 16.56
C PRO A 314 0.12 -12.53 17.96
N THR A 315 0.78 -11.90 18.90
CA THR A 315 0.37 -11.84 20.32
C THR A 315 -0.25 -10.47 20.65
N GLU A 316 -0.44 -10.21 21.92
CA GLU A 316 -0.87 -8.89 22.38
C GLU A 316 0.14 -7.77 22.07
N GLU A 317 1.41 -8.10 21.87
CA GLU A 317 2.46 -7.13 21.53
C GLU A 317 2.28 -6.52 20.14
N GLU A 318 1.69 -7.27 19.20
CA GLU A 318 1.38 -6.81 17.85
C GLU A 318 0.00 -6.13 17.76
N GLN A 319 -0.66 -5.86 18.90
CA GLN A 319 -1.92 -5.13 18.98
C GLN A 319 -1.72 -3.74 19.59
N LEU A 320 -2.38 -2.74 19.05
CA LEU A 320 -2.32 -1.37 19.55
C LEU A 320 -3.44 -1.13 20.59
N PHE A 321 -3.28 -1.63 21.80
CA PHE A 321 -4.28 -1.49 22.87
C PHE A 321 -4.38 -0.08 23.46
N GLY A 322 -3.41 0.78 23.25
CA GLY A 322 -3.35 2.11 23.85
C GLY A 322 -3.29 3.25 22.84
N PRO A 323 -3.00 4.47 23.31
CA PRO A 323 -2.86 5.65 22.45
C PRO A 323 -1.56 5.67 21.62
N ARG A 324 -0.93 4.54 21.36
CA ARG A 324 0.31 4.38 20.60
C ARG A 324 0.12 4.73 19.12
N ARG A 325 -0.43 5.90 18.82
CA ARG A 325 -0.24 6.50 17.52
C ARG A 325 1.14 7.14 17.53
N GLN A 326 2.06 6.58 16.79
CA GLN A 326 3.22 7.37 16.38
C GLN A 326 2.71 8.57 15.59
N ILE A 327 2.95 9.74 16.12
CA ILE A 327 2.81 10.96 15.34
C ILE A 327 3.98 10.92 14.36
N PRO A 328 3.75 10.93 13.04
CA PRO A 328 4.83 10.98 12.08
C PRO A 328 5.77 12.13 12.44
N GLN A 329 7.05 11.84 12.60
CA GLN A 329 8.04 12.86 12.96
C GLN A 329 8.27 13.86 11.82
N TYR A 330 7.86 13.48 10.61
CA TYR A 330 7.98 14.28 9.41
C TYR A 330 6.60 14.67 8.85
N ALA A 331 6.53 15.88 8.33
CA ALA A 331 5.38 16.36 7.57
C ALA A 331 5.76 16.42 6.09
N PHE A 332 4.99 15.77 5.23
CA PHE A 332 5.07 15.96 3.79
C PHE A 332 4.57 17.37 3.47
N VAL A 333 5.41 18.20 2.86
CA VAL A 333 5.12 19.63 2.67
C VAL A 333 5.02 20.05 1.21
N GLY A 334 5.59 19.30 0.27
CA GLY A 334 5.49 19.67 -1.14
C GLY A 334 6.08 18.65 -2.09
N GLN A 335 5.92 18.95 -3.35
CA GLN A 335 6.46 18.19 -4.48
C GLN A 335 7.05 19.16 -5.50
N VAL A 336 8.22 18.83 -6.03
CA VAL A 336 8.87 19.58 -7.10
C VAL A 336 8.12 19.34 -8.40
N LEU A 337 7.74 20.42 -9.07
CA LEU A 337 7.13 20.38 -10.40
C LEU A 337 8.18 20.60 -11.51
N GLU A 338 9.05 21.60 -11.29
CA GLU A 338 10.07 22.00 -12.25
C GLU A 338 11.31 22.49 -11.51
N TYR A 339 12.45 22.46 -12.18
CA TYR A 339 13.71 23.00 -11.66
C TYR A 339 14.48 23.70 -12.79
N ASP A 340 14.89 24.92 -12.53
CA ASP A 340 15.75 25.70 -13.41
C ASP A 340 17.21 25.67 -12.88
N PRO A 341 18.14 25.00 -13.60
CA PRO A 341 19.53 24.90 -13.15
C PRO A 341 20.33 26.21 -13.25
N GLU A 342 19.90 27.17 -14.09
CA GLU A 342 20.60 28.44 -14.23
C GLU A 342 20.32 29.35 -13.04
N THR A 343 19.09 29.42 -12.60
CA THR A 343 18.67 30.22 -11.44
C THR A 343 18.72 29.45 -10.14
N GLN A 344 18.83 28.12 -10.17
CA GLN A 344 18.69 27.21 -9.02
C GLN A 344 17.34 27.40 -8.30
N ILE A 345 16.28 27.64 -9.05
CA ILE A 345 14.93 27.78 -8.52
C ILE A 345 14.12 26.54 -8.84
N ALA A 346 13.51 25.97 -7.80
CA ALA A 346 12.53 24.92 -7.92
C ALA A 346 11.12 25.51 -7.86
N THR A 347 10.27 25.14 -8.84
CA THR A 347 8.82 25.37 -8.77
C THR A 347 8.21 24.18 -8.05
N VAL A 348 7.49 24.43 -6.97
CA VAL A 348 6.95 23.39 -6.10
C VAL A 348 5.45 23.57 -5.88
N GLN A 349 4.75 22.43 -5.72
CA GLN A 349 3.37 22.44 -5.27
C GLN A 349 3.31 22.14 -3.78
N GLN A 350 2.75 23.06 -3.03
CA GLN A 350 2.57 22.93 -1.58
C GLN A 350 1.54 21.84 -1.25
N ARG A 351 1.85 21.01 -0.25
CA ARG A 351 0.98 19.93 0.27
C ARG A 351 0.69 20.10 1.76
N ASN A 352 1.51 20.88 2.45
CA ASN A 352 1.30 21.30 3.82
C ASN A 352 2.10 22.58 4.07
N ASN A 353 1.78 23.33 5.11
CA ASN A 353 2.42 24.62 5.41
C ASN A 353 3.93 24.46 5.67
N PHE A 354 4.71 25.30 5.00
CA PHE A 354 6.14 25.51 5.25
C PHE A 354 6.49 26.99 5.04
N LYS A 355 7.62 27.40 5.61
CA LYS A 355 8.05 28.80 5.62
C LYS A 355 9.56 28.95 5.53
N VAL A 356 9.99 30.15 5.22
CA VAL A 356 11.41 30.54 5.28
C VAL A 356 11.97 30.25 6.68
N GLY A 357 13.15 29.66 6.75
CA GLY A 357 13.80 29.20 7.96
C GLY A 357 13.46 27.75 8.37
N ASP A 358 12.51 27.08 7.72
CA ASP A 358 12.27 25.66 7.95
C ASP A 358 13.45 24.81 7.44
N HIS A 359 13.83 23.78 8.20
CA HIS A 359 14.70 22.72 7.72
C HIS A 359 13.86 21.77 6.87
N ILE A 360 14.15 21.71 5.59
CA ILE A 360 13.46 20.87 4.62
C ILE A 360 14.40 19.79 4.09
N GLU A 361 13.83 18.65 3.76
CA GLU A 361 14.50 17.53 3.14
C GLU A 361 13.83 17.23 1.80
N PHE A 362 14.63 17.27 0.74
CA PHE A 362 14.25 16.76 -0.57
C PHE A 362 14.63 15.30 -0.66
N TYR A 363 13.76 14.49 -1.24
CA TYR A 363 14.10 13.11 -1.55
C TYR A 363 13.46 12.67 -2.87
N GLY A 364 14.17 11.80 -3.57
CA GLY A 364 13.78 11.35 -4.90
C GLY A 364 14.12 9.87 -5.15
N PRO A 365 13.79 9.36 -6.35
CA PRO A 365 14.09 8.00 -6.75
C PRO A 365 15.56 7.62 -6.54
N GLY A 366 15.82 6.33 -6.24
CA GLY A 366 17.17 5.83 -6.00
C GLY A 366 17.76 6.28 -4.66
N MET A 367 16.92 6.53 -3.67
CA MET A 367 17.31 6.95 -2.32
C MET A 367 18.11 8.27 -2.29
N ARG A 368 17.88 9.15 -3.27
CA ARG A 368 18.50 10.49 -3.26
C ARG A 368 17.88 11.34 -2.18
N HIS A 369 18.74 11.99 -1.40
CA HIS A 369 18.35 12.92 -0.34
C HIS A 369 19.28 14.12 -0.30
N HIS A 370 18.74 15.30 0.01
CA HIS A 370 19.52 16.39 0.57
C HIS A 370 18.67 17.23 1.52
N GLU A 371 19.33 17.81 2.51
CA GLU A 371 18.68 18.65 3.52
C GLU A 371 19.23 20.08 3.41
N GLU A 372 18.36 21.06 3.54
CA GLU A 372 18.76 22.46 3.58
C GLU A 372 17.78 23.29 4.43
N VAL A 373 18.21 24.51 4.75
CA VAL A 373 17.32 25.50 5.34
C VAL A 373 16.72 26.33 4.21
N LEU A 374 15.39 26.41 4.14
CA LEU A 374 14.71 27.24 3.17
C LEU A 374 15.02 28.72 3.40
N THR A 375 15.73 29.32 2.45
CA THR A 375 16.21 30.71 2.59
C THR A 375 15.36 31.73 1.86
N GLN A 376 14.77 31.36 0.73
CA GLN A 376 13.97 32.25 -0.13
C GLN A 376 12.78 31.51 -0.70
N LEU A 377 11.62 32.19 -0.68
CA LEU A 377 10.35 31.67 -1.15
C LEU A 377 9.58 32.76 -1.89
N TRP A 378 9.00 32.42 -3.05
CA TRP A 378 8.17 33.31 -3.85
C TRP A 378 6.84 32.64 -4.19
N ASP A 379 5.82 33.41 -4.40
CA ASP A 379 4.56 32.93 -4.97
C ASP A 379 4.68 32.64 -6.49
N GLU A 380 3.60 32.27 -7.12
CA GLU A 380 3.55 32.00 -8.56
C GLU A 380 3.85 33.23 -9.43
N ASN A 381 3.56 34.44 -8.93
CA ASN A 381 3.79 35.71 -9.61
C ASN A 381 5.24 36.21 -9.45
N GLY A 382 6.04 35.57 -8.58
CA GLY A 382 7.40 35.96 -8.25
C GLY A 382 7.50 37.01 -7.14
N GLU A 383 6.43 37.24 -6.37
CA GLU A 383 6.46 38.07 -5.17
C GLU A 383 7.04 37.26 -4.00
N GLU A 384 7.98 37.86 -3.25
CA GLU A 384 8.61 37.23 -2.10
C GLU A 384 7.58 37.03 -0.97
N ILE A 385 7.52 35.84 -0.41
CA ILE A 385 6.62 35.44 0.66
C ILE A 385 7.38 34.77 1.80
N GLU A 386 6.88 34.92 3.03
CA GLU A 386 7.49 34.28 4.21
C GLU A 386 7.06 32.80 4.36
N ALA A 387 5.86 32.45 3.86
CA ALA A 387 5.31 31.11 4.02
C ALA A 387 4.39 30.71 2.85
N ALA A 388 4.20 29.41 2.65
CA ALA A 388 3.24 28.82 1.72
C ALA A 388 2.09 28.15 2.51
N PRO A 389 1.06 28.93 2.93
CA PRO A 389 0.03 28.43 3.85
C PRO A 389 -1.11 27.68 3.16
N HIS A 390 -1.33 27.88 1.86
CA HIS A 390 -2.50 27.39 1.15
C HIS A 390 -2.25 26.05 0.46
N ALA A 391 -3.14 25.10 0.69
CA ALA A 391 -3.05 23.78 0.06
C ALA A 391 -3.03 23.88 -1.47
N MET A 392 -2.14 23.12 -2.11
CA MET A 392 -1.92 23.07 -3.56
C MET A 392 -1.38 24.37 -4.18
N MET A 393 -0.98 25.34 -3.36
CA MET A 393 -0.33 26.56 -3.83
C MET A 393 0.93 26.23 -4.63
N ILE A 394 1.09 26.88 -5.77
CA ILE A 394 2.33 26.85 -6.53
C ILE A 394 3.24 27.96 -5.99
N CYS A 395 4.45 27.61 -5.67
CA CYS A 395 5.46 28.56 -5.21
C CYS A 395 6.84 28.20 -5.77
N LYS A 396 7.74 29.13 -5.68
CA LYS A 396 9.12 28.97 -6.13
C LYS A 396 10.05 29.09 -4.93
N MET A 397 11.08 28.26 -4.88
CA MET A 397 12.08 28.30 -3.80
C MET A 397 13.50 28.19 -4.35
N LYS A 398 14.42 28.88 -3.69
CA LYS A 398 15.84 28.72 -3.96
C LYS A 398 16.31 27.40 -3.36
N VAL A 399 17.04 26.61 -4.12
CA VAL A 399 17.61 25.33 -3.66
C VAL A 399 19.12 25.30 -3.86
N SER A 400 19.81 24.66 -2.92
CA SER A 400 21.28 24.59 -2.92
C SER A 400 21.83 23.50 -3.84
N GLU A 401 21.06 22.43 -4.06
CA GLU A 401 21.41 21.30 -4.92
C GLU A 401 20.34 21.04 -5.98
N PRO A 402 20.71 20.44 -7.12
CA PRO A 402 19.77 20.11 -8.17
C PRO A 402 18.68 19.13 -7.71
N VAL A 403 17.42 19.53 -7.91
CA VAL A 403 16.24 18.68 -7.71
C VAL A 403 15.61 18.30 -9.04
N LYS A 404 14.70 17.35 -9.04
CA LYS A 404 14.01 16.87 -10.25
C LYS A 404 12.49 16.96 -10.08
N PRO A 405 11.74 17.09 -11.19
CA PRO A 405 10.30 16.89 -11.14
C PRO A 405 9.93 15.62 -10.42
N LEU A 406 8.89 15.68 -9.60
CA LEU A 406 8.39 14.62 -8.73
C LEU A 406 9.27 14.27 -7.52
N ASP A 407 10.40 14.98 -7.27
CA ASP A 407 11.05 14.91 -5.97
C ASP A 407 10.09 15.43 -4.90
N MET A 408 10.07 14.75 -3.76
CA MET A 408 9.20 15.06 -2.64
C MET A 408 9.93 15.95 -1.63
N ILE A 409 9.16 16.79 -0.93
CA ILE A 409 9.68 17.70 0.10
C ILE A 409 9.00 17.39 1.42
N ARG A 410 9.78 17.19 2.46
CA ARG A 410 9.29 17.01 3.83
C ARG A 410 10.08 17.82 4.82
N LYS A 411 9.53 18.02 6.02
CA LYS A 411 10.21 18.68 7.14
C LYS A 411 9.94 17.97 8.46
N ARG A 412 10.82 18.08 9.43
CA ARG A 412 10.54 17.67 10.82
C ARG A 412 9.39 18.49 11.39
N ARG A 413 8.56 17.84 12.19
CA ARG A 413 7.47 18.49 12.94
C ARG A 413 7.99 19.12 14.22
#